data_969b198143475bc462d8f48e617fcc3a
#
_entry.id   969b198143475bc462d8f48e617fcc3a
#
_cell.length_a   1.000
_cell.length_b   1.000
_cell.length_c   1.000
_cell.angle_alpha   90.00
_cell.angle_beta   90.00
_cell.angle_gamma   90.00
#
_symmetry.space_group_name_H-M   'P 1'
#
loop_
_entity.id
_entity.type
_entity.pdbx_description
1 polymer ?
#
loop_
_entity_poly.entity_id
_entity_poly.type
_entity_poly.pdbx_seq_one_letter_code
_entity_poly.pdbx_strand_id
1 'polypeptide(L)'
;MRKIERQMCDAIANGKDWKSGNTQVVTINDVAWVYLHDNHIATIYDDSVEVFDGGWQSNTTKSRLNAICDTFCVSGEGIFQKNFEWFIHKFVGQAGTSKVYNVEPFVNGYIFA
;
A
#
# COMPACT_ATOMS: atom_id res chain seq x y z
N MET A 1 10.20 6.14 6.66
CA MET A 1 9.57 4.79 6.77
C MET A 1 9.99 4.15 8.09
N ARG A 2 9.05 3.57 8.81
CA ARG A 2 9.33 2.90 10.08
C ARG A 2 10.11 1.61 9.85
N LYS A 3 10.88 1.18 10.87
CA LYS A 3 11.68 -0.06 10.78
C LYS A 3 10.80 -1.29 10.42
N ILE A 4 9.64 -1.43 11.08
CA ILE A 4 8.72 -2.55 10.79
C ILE A 4 8.22 -2.51 9.34
N GLU A 5 8.06 -1.31 8.77
CA GLU A 5 7.62 -1.15 7.39
C GLU A 5 8.71 -1.51 6.39
N ARG A 6 9.97 -1.19 6.69
CA ARG A 6 11.10 -1.66 5.88
C ARG A 6 11.20 -3.18 5.88
N GLN A 7 11.05 -3.79 7.05
CA GLN A 7 11.07 -5.26 7.17
C GLN A 7 9.91 -5.91 6.41
N MET A 8 8.72 -5.31 6.50
CA MET A 8 7.54 -5.73 5.75
C MET A 8 7.80 -5.67 4.25
N CYS A 9 8.30 -4.54 3.75
CA CYS A 9 8.58 -4.36 2.33
C CYS A 9 9.70 -5.28 1.84
N ASP A 10 10.72 -5.53 2.65
CA ASP A 10 11.77 -6.50 2.32
C ASP A 10 11.20 -7.91 2.19
N ALA A 11 10.32 -8.32 3.08
CA ALA A 11 9.66 -9.62 3.00
C ALA A 11 8.83 -9.76 1.73
N ILE A 12 8.07 -8.71 1.37
CA ILE A 12 7.29 -8.68 0.13
C ILE A 12 8.21 -8.82 -1.07
N ALA A 13 9.27 -8.02 -1.14
CA ALA A 13 10.19 -8.00 -2.28
C ALA A 13 10.93 -9.33 -2.46
N ASN A 14 11.20 -10.05 -1.37
CA ASN A 14 11.92 -11.30 -1.39
C ASN A 14 11.02 -12.54 -1.42
N GLY A 15 9.71 -12.37 -1.49
CA GLY A 15 8.76 -13.47 -1.55
C GLY A 15 8.75 -14.33 -0.29
N LYS A 16 8.96 -13.73 0.88
CA LYS A 16 9.07 -14.44 2.16
C LYS A 16 7.89 -14.17 3.05
N ASP A 17 7.44 -15.21 3.76
CA ASP A 17 6.53 -15.04 4.87
C ASP A 17 7.27 -14.35 6.01
N TRP A 18 6.55 -13.44 6.69
CA TRP A 18 7.15 -12.65 7.77
C TRP A 18 6.03 -12.17 8.70
N LYS A 19 6.35 -12.07 9.98
CA LYS A 19 5.44 -11.50 10.97
C LYS A 19 6.24 -10.79 12.05
N SER A 20 5.78 -9.60 12.41
CA SER A 20 6.32 -8.86 13.55
C SER A 20 5.21 -8.03 14.18
N GLY A 21 4.97 -8.24 15.48
CA GLY A 21 3.92 -7.52 16.20
C GLY A 21 2.56 -7.68 15.53
N ASN A 22 1.99 -6.54 15.09
CA ASN A 22 0.66 -6.49 14.49
C ASN A 22 0.66 -6.66 12.96
N THR A 23 1.83 -6.85 12.33
CA THR A 23 1.97 -6.83 10.87
C THR A 23 2.46 -8.18 10.36
N GLN A 24 1.85 -8.69 9.29
CA GLN A 24 2.18 -9.98 8.72
C GLN A 24 2.17 -9.94 7.20
N VAL A 25 3.11 -10.66 6.59
CA VAL A 25 3.16 -10.91 5.15
C VAL A 25 3.09 -12.41 4.91
N VAL A 26 2.17 -12.84 4.04
CA VAL A 26 2.06 -14.23 3.58
C VAL A 26 2.21 -14.24 2.07
N THR A 27 3.15 -15.03 1.55
CA THR A 27 3.38 -15.14 0.11
C THR A 27 2.88 -16.48 -0.39
N ILE A 28 1.98 -16.44 -1.38
CA ILE A 28 1.39 -17.62 -2.03
C ILE A 28 1.47 -17.41 -3.53
N ASN A 29 2.15 -18.32 -4.24
CA ASN A 29 2.29 -18.27 -5.71
C ASN A 29 2.78 -16.89 -6.21
N ASP A 30 3.82 -16.37 -5.57
CA ASP A 30 4.45 -15.08 -5.89
C ASP A 30 3.55 -13.86 -5.66
N VAL A 31 2.44 -14.03 -4.96
CA VAL A 31 1.55 -12.94 -4.57
C VAL A 31 1.67 -12.74 -3.07
N ALA A 32 1.95 -11.50 -2.65
CA ALA A 32 2.10 -11.18 -1.23
C ALA A 32 0.78 -10.62 -0.67
N TRP A 33 0.34 -11.19 0.43
CA TRP A 33 -0.85 -10.79 1.19
C TRP A 33 -0.39 -10.13 2.48
N VAL A 34 -0.85 -8.92 2.75
CA VAL A 34 -0.42 -8.14 3.92
C VAL A 34 -1.58 -7.96 4.88
N TYR A 35 -1.31 -8.23 6.17
CA TYR A 35 -2.29 -8.14 7.24
C TYR A 35 -1.81 -7.19 8.33
N LEU A 36 -2.74 -6.43 8.88
CA LEU A 36 -2.53 -5.60 10.07
C LEU A 36 -3.60 -5.97 11.09
N HIS A 37 -3.20 -6.37 12.30
CA HIS A 37 -4.12 -6.91 13.32
C HIS A 37 -5.02 -8.02 12.74
N ASP A 38 -4.42 -8.92 11.94
CA ASP A 38 -5.09 -10.02 11.26
C ASP A 38 -6.13 -9.61 10.21
N ASN A 39 -6.22 -8.31 9.88
CA ASN A 39 -7.08 -7.81 8.82
C ASN A 39 -6.28 -7.59 7.54
N HIS A 40 -6.78 -8.10 6.43
CA HIS A 40 -6.16 -7.93 5.12
C HIS A 40 -6.19 -6.46 4.71
N ILE A 41 -5.02 -5.88 4.41
CA ILE A 41 -4.90 -4.47 3.99
C ILE A 41 -4.30 -4.29 2.61
N ALA A 42 -3.56 -5.26 2.08
CA ALA A 42 -2.98 -5.14 0.75
C ALA A 42 -2.69 -6.50 0.13
N THR A 43 -2.74 -6.55 -1.21
CA THR A 43 -2.25 -7.67 -2.00
C THR A 43 -1.31 -7.10 -3.06
N ILE A 44 -0.09 -7.64 -3.12
CA ILE A 44 0.93 -7.19 -4.06
C ILE A 44 1.10 -8.25 -5.14
N TYR A 45 0.72 -7.91 -6.37
CA TYR A 45 0.90 -8.71 -7.57
C TYR A 45 2.14 -8.24 -8.32
N ASP A 46 2.54 -8.94 -9.38
CA ASP A 46 3.70 -8.56 -10.20
C ASP A 46 3.59 -7.16 -10.79
N ASP A 47 2.40 -6.76 -11.19
CA ASP A 47 2.16 -5.52 -11.95
C ASP A 47 1.22 -4.55 -11.24
N SER A 48 0.79 -4.85 -10.04
CA SER A 48 -0.21 -4.03 -9.36
C SER A 48 -0.21 -4.23 -7.85
N VAL A 49 -0.80 -3.26 -7.16
CA VAL A 49 -1.01 -3.30 -5.71
C VAL A 49 -2.47 -2.99 -5.44
N GLU A 50 -3.13 -3.89 -4.74
CA GLU A 50 -4.52 -3.72 -4.32
C GLU A 50 -4.55 -3.37 -2.82
N VAL A 51 -5.34 -2.36 -2.44
CA VAL A 51 -5.33 -1.83 -1.07
C VAL A 51 -6.71 -1.85 -0.43
N PHE A 52 -6.70 -2.06 0.89
CA PHE A 52 -7.91 -2.14 1.73
C PHE A 52 -7.64 -1.41 3.05
N ASP A 53 -8.69 -0.93 3.69
CA ASP A 53 -8.54 -0.28 5.00
C ASP A 53 -8.57 -1.28 6.17
N GLY A 54 -8.88 -2.54 5.91
CA GLY A 54 -8.98 -3.56 6.93
C GLY A 54 -10.17 -3.40 7.86
N GLY A 55 -11.15 -2.58 7.48
CA GLY A 55 -12.32 -2.27 8.30
C GLY A 55 -12.12 -1.09 9.24
N TRP A 56 -10.95 -0.48 9.26
CA TRP A 56 -10.62 0.65 10.13
C TRP A 56 -9.60 1.59 9.49
N GLN A 57 -10.00 2.83 9.22
CA GLN A 57 -9.12 3.84 8.60
C GLN A 57 -8.23 4.50 9.65
N SER A 58 -7.25 3.75 10.17
CA SER A 58 -6.31 4.24 11.16
C SER A 58 -5.05 4.83 10.53
N ASN A 59 -4.33 5.65 11.30
CA ASN A 59 -3.03 6.17 10.89
C ASN A 59 -2.00 5.05 10.66
N THR A 60 -2.07 3.98 11.45
CA THR A 60 -1.17 2.84 11.28
C THR A 60 -1.44 2.13 9.96
N THR A 61 -2.71 1.88 9.61
CA THR A 61 -3.06 1.28 8.32
C THR A 61 -2.56 2.15 7.17
N LYS A 62 -2.82 3.45 7.22
CA LYS A 62 -2.38 4.40 6.19
C LYS A 62 -0.84 4.40 6.06
N SER A 63 -0.13 4.38 7.19
CA SER A 63 1.34 4.33 7.18
C SER A 63 1.86 3.06 6.50
N ARG A 64 1.27 1.89 6.80
CA ARG A 64 1.65 0.63 6.15
C ARG A 64 1.39 0.67 4.65
N LEU A 65 0.21 1.15 4.24
CA LEU A 65 -0.15 1.24 2.83
C LEU A 65 0.76 2.20 2.08
N ASN A 66 1.11 3.34 2.67
CA ASN A 66 2.04 4.29 2.04
C ASN A 66 3.45 3.74 1.92
N ALA A 67 3.91 2.96 2.90
CA ALA A 67 5.20 2.27 2.79
C ALA A 67 5.21 1.29 1.60
N ILE A 68 4.12 0.55 1.40
CA ILE A 68 3.96 -0.35 0.26
C ILE A 68 3.95 0.45 -1.05
N CYS A 69 3.18 1.53 -1.13
CA CYS A 69 3.12 2.37 -2.33
C CYS A 69 4.48 3.02 -2.64
N ASP A 70 5.19 3.50 -1.63
CA ASP A 70 6.52 4.11 -1.82
C ASP A 70 7.52 3.11 -2.39
N THR A 71 7.34 1.83 -2.10
CA THR A 71 8.26 0.78 -2.52
C THR A 71 7.87 0.16 -3.86
N PHE A 72 6.58 -0.08 -4.10
CA PHE A 72 6.10 -0.90 -5.23
C PHE A 72 5.25 -0.16 -6.26
N CYS A 73 4.78 1.04 -5.95
CA CYS A 73 3.98 1.83 -6.88
C CYS A 73 4.83 2.92 -7.55
N VAL A 74 4.21 3.69 -8.45
CA VAL A 74 4.89 4.85 -9.06
C VAL A 74 5.17 5.89 -7.98
N SER A 75 6.34 6.52 -8.06
CA SER A 75 6.73 7.57 -7.11
C SER A 75 5.64 8.64 -6.97
N GLY A 76 5.23 8.91 -5.75
CA GLY A 76 4.17 9.86 -5.42
C GLY A 76 2.78 9.26 -5.31
N GLU A 77 2.58 8.01 -5.74
CA GLU A 77 1.31 7.32 -5.50
C GLU A 77 1.17 6.95 -4.02
N GLY A 78 -0.05 7.00 -3.52
CA GLY A 78 -0.32 6.64 -2.13
C GLY A 78 -1.70 7.05 -1.68
N ILE A 79 -1.86 7.06 -0.37
CA ILE A 79 -3.12 7.36 0.31
C ILE A 79 -2.89 8.54 1.23
N PHE A 80 -3.81 9.50 1.21
CA PHE A 80 -3.76 10.63 2.12
C PHE A 80 -5.14 10.89 2.72
N GLN A 81 -5.16 11.68 3.78
CA GLN A 81 -6.38 12.04 4.50
C GLN A 81 -6.61 13.54 4.41
N LYS A 82 -7.86 13.91 4.14
CA LYS A 82 -8.29 15.31 4.14
C LYS A 82 -9.73 15.36 4.67
N ASN A 83 -10.00 16.25 5.63
CA ASN A 83 -11.32 16.39 6.25
C ASN A 83 -11.87 15.03 6.74
N PHE A 84 -11.01 14.24 7.41
CA PHE A 84 -11.34 12.92 7.98
C PHE A 84 -11.71 11.85 6.94
N GLU A 85 -11.47 12.11 5.66
CA GLU A 85 -11.70 11.14 4.59
C GLU A 85 -10.39 10.73 3.93
N TRP A 86 -10.30 9.45 3.52
CA TRP A 86 -9.17 8.93 2.79
C TRP A 86 -9.33 9.11 1.28
N PHE A 87 -8.23 9.47 0.63
CA PHE A 87 -8.14 9.68 -0.80
C PHE A 87 -6.95 8.92 -1.37
N ILE A 88 -7.06 8.58 -2.66
CA ILE A 88 -5.98 8.01 -3.46
C ILE A 88 -5.31 9.12 -4.26
N HIS A 89 -3.97 9.12 -4.25
CA HIS A 89 -3.14 9.95 -5.11
C HIS A 89 -2.58 9.05 -6.21
N LYS A 90 -3.10 9.19 -7.43
CA LYS A 90 -2.82 8.27 -8.54
C LYS A 90 -2.06 8.98 -9.65
N PHE A 91 -0.89 8.44 -10.03
CA PHE A 91 -0.13 8.90 -11.19
C PHE A 91 -0.88 8.61 -12.49
N VAL A 92 -1.03 9.62 -13.35
CA VAL A 92 -1.77 9.48 -14.61
C VAL A 92 -0.95 9.88 -15.84
N GLY A 93 0.23 10.46 -15.68
CA GLY A 93 1.08 10.83 -16.81
C GLY A 93 2.01 11.98 -16.52
N GLN A 94 2.64 12.50 -17.57
CA GLN A 94 3.55 13.65 -17.47
C GLN A 94 3.08 14.77 -18.36
N ALA A 95 3.24 16.02 -17.87
CA ALA A 95 3.08 17.23 -18.63
C ALA A 95 4.44 17.94 -18.62
N GLY A 96 5.19 17.86 -19.73
CA GLY A 96 6.57 18.35 -19.78
C GLY A 96 7.46 17.55 -18.84
N THR A 97 8.10 18.22 -17.87
CA THR A 97 8.95 17.58 -16.85
C THR A 97 8.20 17.27 -15.54
N SER A 98 6.92 17.66 -15.46
CA SER A 98 6.11 17.48 -14.25
C SER A 98 5.26 16.22 -14.32
N LYS A 99 5.21 15.48 -13.22
CA LYS A 99 4.29 14.35 -13.07
C LYS A 99 2.90 14.87 -12.71
N VAL A 100 1.88 14.26 -13.31
CA VAL A 100 0.47 14.60 -13.08
C VAL A 100 -0.21 13.49 -12.32
N TYR A 101 -0.99 13.86 -11.32
CA TYR A 101 -1.71 12.94 -10.45
C TYR A 101 -3.19 13.28 -10.40
N ASN A 102 -4.03 12.26 -10.30
CA ASN A 102 -5.43 12.41 -9.95
C ASN A 102 -5.63 12.14 -8.46
N VAL A 103 -6.65 12.78 -7.91
CA VAL A 103 -7.15 12.52 -6.56
C VAL A 103 -8.50 11.85 -6.70
N GLU A 104 -8.64 10.67 -6.07
CA GLU A 104 -9.86 9.87 -6.10
C GLU A 104 -10.24 9.47 -4.68
N PRO A 105 -11.54 9.29 -4.37
CA PRO A 105 -11.92 8.75 -3.08
C PRO A 105 -11.33 7.35 -2.88
N PHE A 106 -10.88 7.06 -1.67
CA PHE A 106 -10.43 5.71 -1.33
C PHE A 106 -11.61 4.74 -1.36
N VAL A 107 -11.42 3.59 -2.00
CA VAL A 107 -12.35 2.47 -1.93
C VAL A 107 -11.57 1.19 -1.64
N ASN A 108 -12.18 0.28 -0.88
CA ASN A 108 -11.58 -1.03 -0.64
C ASN A 108 -11.45 -1.79 -1.95
N GLY A 109 -10.29 -2.38 -2.20
CA GLY A 109 -10.00 -3.06 -3.45
C GLY A 109 -9.48 -2.13 -4.55
N TYR A 110 -9.12 -0.89 -4.22
CA TYR A 110 -8.50 0.00 -5.20
C TYR A 110 -7.18 -0.59 -5.68
N ILE A 111 -6.93 -0.52 -6.98
CA ILE A 111 -5.74 -1.10 -7.60
C ILE A 111 -4.87 -0.01 -8.20
N PHE A 112 -3.61 0.05 -7.70
CA PHE A 112 -2.54 0.81 -8.34
C PHE A 112 -1.90 -0.09 -9.40
N ALA A 113 -2.07 0.27 -10.65
CA ALA A 113 -1.57 -0.52 -11.77
C ALA A 113 -0.74 0.32 -12.75
#